data_1c89837d89edf9894f99d10282585619
#
_entry.id   1c89837d89edf9894f99d10282585619
#
_cell.length_a   1.000
_cell.length_b   1.000
_cell.length_c   1.000
_cell.angle_alpha   90.00
_cell.angle_beta   90.00
_cell.angle_gamma   90.00
#
_symmetry.space_group_name_H-M   'P 1'
#
loop_
_entity.id
_entity.type
_entity.pdbx_description
1 polymer ?
#
loop_
_entity_poly.entity_id
_entity_poly.type
_entity_poly.pdbx_seq_one_letter_code
_entity_poly.pdbx_strand_id
1 'polypeptide(L)'
;MRPLRFIQSGFTLTELMITVALSLTVISSVMIGYLGTYSGSMSTLNSSKLNQEMSALMSMMVADIRRAGFDGAVVPGDMPTANLFNTVDNTALEVFDSMSGNTQVAATGSGSCIVYTYDADQDGVVDANELLGFRLNAGVVQMRTVGDIADPDTCASSNNTWTDLTDADFITVTTLSFDLSASMCLNTREPDLLDNDADGTVDNAEEADCYDAPLPVAASGDITVETRQVDITLGGNLTADAFTRLSQAQSVRVRNDLVRIR
;
A
#
# COMPACT_ATOMS: atom_id res chain seq x y z
N MET A 1 7.20 -30.06 85.32
CA MET A 1 6.91 -29.89 83.91
C MET A 1 7.68 -30.96 83.16
N ARG A 2 6.98 -31.91 82.50
CA ARG A 2 7.61 -32.97 81.67
C ARG A 2 7.73 -32.45 80.19
N PRO A 3 8.90 -32.51 79.58
CA PRO A 3 9.01 -32.14 78.14
C PRO A 3 8.32 -33.20 77.30
N LEU A 4 7.44 -32.76 76.42
CA LEU A 4 6.85 -33.58 75.37
C LEU A 4 7.97 -33.93 74.37
N ARG A 5 8.38 -35.21 74.35
CA ARG A 5 9.26 -35.75 73.32
C ARG A 5 8.43 -35.96 72.05
N PHE A 6 8.65 -35.13 71.06
CA PHE A 6 8.18 -35.41 69.72
C PHE A 6 8.97 -36.58 69.13
N ILE A 7 8.27 -37.66 68.83
CA ILE A 7 8.83 -38.81 68.13
C ILE A 7 8.96 -38.42 66.67
N GLN A 8 10.17 -38.17 66.19
CA GLN A 8 10.47 -37.99 64.77
C GLN A 8 10.41 -39.36 64.10
N SER A 9 9.32 -39.66 63.36
CA SER A 9 9.28 -40.79 62.45
C SER A 9 9.97 -40.42 61.13
N GLY A 10 10.98 -41.15 60.74
CA GLY A 10 11.66 -40.97 59.43
C GLY A 10 10.81 -41.47 58.29
N PHE A 11 10.94 -40.87 57.09
CA PHE A 11 10.29 -41.32 55.89
C PHE A 11 10.83 -42.66 55.44
N THR A 12 9.93 -43.53 54.95
CA THR A 12 10.30 -44.81 54.34
C THR A 12 10.80 -44.56 52.91
N LEU A 13 11.66 -45.45 52.40
CA LEU A 13 12.20 -45.36 51.01
C LEU A 13 11.07 -45.45 49.98
N THR A 14 10.05 -46.24 50.25
CA THR A 14 8.84 -46.37 49.38
C THR A 14 8.01 -45.10 49.34
N GLU A 15 7.84 -44.42 50.48
CA GLU A 15 7.15 -43.14 50.59
C GLU A 15 7.85 -42.03 49.79
N LEU A 16 9.18 -42.02 49.81
CA LEU A 16 9.99 -41.09 49.04
C LEU A 16 9.88 -41.37 47.54
N MET A 17 9.89 -42.66 47.10
CA MET A 17 9.72 -42.99 45.70
C MET A 17 8.33 -42.59 45.16
N ILE A 18 7.26 -42.81 45.93
CA ILE A 18 5.89 -42.43 45.54
C ILE A 18 5.74 -40.93 45.47
N THR A 19 6.28 -40.18 46.41
CA THR A 19 6.22 -38.69 46.43
C THR A 19 6.97 -38.08 45.24
N VAL A 20 8.16 -38.63 44.90
CA VAL A 20 8.90 -38.20 43.72
C VAL A 20 8.13 -38.50 42.43
N ALA A 21 7.57 -39.68 42.30
CA ALA A 21 6.78 -40.04 41.11
C ALA A 21 5.55 -39.13 40.93
N LEU A 22 4.80 -38.88 42.02
CA LEU A 22 3.65 -37.98 42.01
C LEU A 22 4.06 -36.52 41.71
N SER A 23 5.14 -36.03 42.32
CA SER A 23 5.59 -34.66 42.07
C SER A 23 6.02 -34.46 40.61
N LEU A 24 6.70 -35.45 40.01
CA LEU A 24 7.07 -35.40 38.61
C LEU A 24 5.88 -35.36 37.66
N THR A 25 4.83 -36.14 37.94
CA THR A 25 3.61 -36.11 37.12
C THR A 25 2.87 -34.76 37.23
N VAL A 26 2.78 -34.19 38.42
CA VAL A 26 2.18 -32.87 38.63
C VAL A 26 2.99 -31.79 37.93
N ILE A 27 4.30 -31.77 38.10
CA ILE A 27 5.19 -30.76 37.44
C ILE A 27 5.08 -30.88 35.92
N SER A 28 5.07 -32.11 35.37
CA SER A 28 4.94 -32.32 33.92
C SER A 28 3.61 -31.80 33.39
N SER A 29 2.50 -32.02 34.07
CA SER A 29 1.17 -31.54 33.66
C SER A 29 1.07 -30.01 33.69
N VAL A 30 1.64 -29.35 34.69
CA VAL A 30 1.73 -27.89 34.80
C VAL A 30 2.60 -27.32 33.69
N MET A 31 3.74 -27.96 33.39
CA MET A 31 4.65 -27.54 32.34
C MET A 31 3.99 -27.60 30.95
N ILE A 32 3.26 -28.66 30.63
CA ILE A 32 2.50 -28.80 29.38
C ILE A 32 1.44 -27.69 29.26
N GLY A 33 0.68 -27.43 30.32
CA GLY A 33 -0.32 -26.37 30.35
C GLY A 33 0.32 -24.97 30.15
N TYR A 34 1.45 -24.71 30.80
CA TYR A 34 2.18 -23.46 30.65
C TYR A 34 2.67 -23.24 29.22
N LEU A 35 3.33 -24.25 28.63
CA LEU A 35 3.82 -24.18 27.25
C LEU A 35 2.70 -23.97 26.23
N GLY A 36 1.55 -24.64 26.44
CA GLY A 36 0.37 -24.43 25.59
C GLY A 36 -0.19 -23.01 25.66
N THR A 37 -0.29 -22.46 26.87
CA THR A 37 -0.74 -21.07 27.05
C THR A 37 0.27 -20.07 26.49
N TYR A 38 1.56 -20.31 26.70
CA TYR A 38 2.64 -19.44 26.20
C TYR A 38 2.64 -19.40 24.68
N SER A 39 2.59 -20.57 24.00
CA SER A 39 2.58 -20.62 22.53
C SER A 39 1.33 -19.97 21.93
N GLY A 40 0.16 -20.17 22.55
CA GLY A 40 -1.09 -19.53 22.15
C GLY A 40 -1.04 -18.01 22.29
N SER A 41 -0.46 -17.50 23.39
CA SER A 41 -0.31 -16.07 23.61
C SER A 41 0.65 -15.45 22.60
N MET A 42 1.76 -16.09 22.28
CA MET A 42 2.73 -15.61 21.27
C MET A 42 2.11 -15.57 19.87
N SER A 43 1.35 -16.57 19.48
CA SER A 43 0.63 -16.58 18.20
C SER A 43 -0.37 -15.42 18.10
N THR A 44 -1.13 -15.16 19.17
CA THR A 44 -2.08 -14.05 19.21
C THR A 44 -1.37 -12.68 19.12
N LEU A 45 -0.26 -12.51 19.83
CA LEU A 45 0.53 -11.28 19.79
C LEU A 45 1.12 -11.04 18.39
N ASN A 46 1.67 -12.07 17.76
CA ASN A 46 2.24 -11.97 16.42
C ASN A 46 1.16 -11.63 15.37
N SER A 47 -0.02 -12.26 15.46
CA SER A 47 -1.15 -11.95 14.58
C SER A 47 -1.65 -10.52 14.77
N SER A 48 -1.72 -10.05 16.03
CA SER A 48 -2.11 -8.68 16.35
C SER A 48 -1.09 -7.67 15.81
N LYS A 49 0.21 -7.94 15.96
CA LYS A 49 1.28 -7.09 15.43
C LYS A 49 1.23 -7.03 13.90
N LEU A 50 1.07 -8.18 13.22
CA LEU A 50 0.91 -8.23 11.76
C LEU A 50 -0.26 -7.34 11.31
N ASN A 51 -1.42 -7.46 11.97
CA ASN A 51 -2.59 -6.66 11.63
C ASN A 51 -2.34 -5.15 11.84
N GLN A 52 -1.67 -4.76 12.92
CA GLN A 52 -1.35 -3.36 13.20
C GLN A 52 -0.40 -2.77 12.16
N GLU A 53 0.67 -3.49 11.81
CA GLU A 53 1.65 -3.02 10.83
C GLU A 53 1.04 -2.92 9.43
N MET A 54 0.28 -3.95 9.00
CA MET A 54 -0.41 -3.93 7.71
C MET A 54 -1.45 -2.80 7.62
N SER A 55 -2.21 -2.57 8.70
CA SER A 55 -3.22 -1.49 8.74
C SER A 55 -2.57 -0.10 8.77
N ALA A 56 -1.47 0.07 9.48
CA ALA A 56 -0.71 1.31 9.50
C ALA A 56 -0.12 1.63 8.12
N LEU A 57 0.47 0.62 7.46
CA LEU A 57 1.01 0.74 6.12
C LEU A 57 -0.08 1.10 5.09
N MET A 58 -1.23 0.41 5.12
CA MET A 58 -2.37 0.73 4.27
C MET A 58 -2.86 2.16 4.48
N SER A 59 -3.02 2.58 5.74
CA SER A 59 -3.47 3.93 6.08
C SER A 59 -2.51 5.00 5.60
N MET A 60 -1.20 4.75 5.69
CA MET A 60 -0.15 5.63 5.19
C MET A 60 -0.24 5.76 3.67
N MET A 61 -0.29 4.64 2.94
CA MET A 61 -0.41 4.66 1.47
C MET A 61 -1.65 5.43 1.00
N VAL A 62 -2.82 5.15 1.60
CA VAL A 62 -4.07 5.84 1.28
C VAL A 62 -4.00 7.34 1.54
N ALA A 63 -3.43 7.74 2.69
CA ALA A 63 -3.33 9.15 3.06
C ALA A 63 -2.41 9.92 2.12
N ASP A 64 -1.36 9.28 1.65
CA ASP A 64 -0.34 9.89 0.81
C ASP A 64 -0.78 9.94 -0.66
N ILE A 65 -1.24 8.83 -1.23
CA ILE A 65 -1.76 8.76 -2.60
C ILE A 65 -2.92 9.76 -2.82
N ARG A 66 -3.75 9.98 -1.79
CA ARG A 66 -4.86 10.94 -1.87
C ARG A 66 -4.42 12.37 -2.20
N ARG A 67 -3.18 12.74 -1.87
CA ARG A 67 -2.62 14.08 -2.10
C ARG A 67 -1.99 14.24 -3.49
N ALA A 68 -1.82 13.17 -4.23
CA ALA A 68 -1.21 13.21 -5.57
C ALA A 68 -1.79 14.34 -6.42
N GLY A 69 -0.94 15.03 -7.16
CA GLY A 69 -1.30 16.15 -8.01
C GLY A 69 -1.66 17.45 -7.27
N PHE A 70 -1.44 17.55 -5.95
CA PHE A 70 -1.66 18.80 -5.23
C PHE A 70 -0.58 19.80 -5.59
N ASP A 71 -1.02 21.02 -5.95
CA ASP A 71 -0.18 22.18 -6.25
C ASP A 71 -0.59 23.31 -5.29
N GLY A 72 0.31 23.68 -4.38
CA GLY A 72 0.07 24.69 -3.35
C GLY A 72 0.17 26.13 -3.87
N ALA A 73 0.77 26.32 -5.04
CA ALA A 73 0.96 27.63 -5.65
C ALA A 73 -0.20 28.08 -6.56
N VAL A 74 -1.20 27.20 -6.82
CA VAL A 74 -2.35 27.53 -7.67
C VAL A 74 -3.19 28.68 -7.06
N VAL A 75 -3.30 29.77 -7.79
CA VAL A 75 -4.14 30.91 -7.41
C VAL A 75 -5.60 30.57 -7.66
N PRO A 76 -6.51 30.79 -6.69
CA PRO A 76 -7.93 30.54 -6.90
C PRO A 76 -8.47 31.34 -8.10
N GLY A 77 -8.96 30.63 -9.12
CA GLY A 77 -9.51 31.20 -10.35
C GLY A 77 -8.71 30.93 -11.61
N ASP A 78 -7.49 30.45 -11.49
CA ASP A 78 -6.73 29.92 -12.63
C ASP A 78 -7.17 28.48 -12.94
N MET A 79 -7.31 28.18 -14.23
CA MET A 79 -7.53 26.80 -14.65
C MET A 79 -6.25 26.00 -14.40
N PRO A 80 -6.32 24.79 -13.82
CA PRO A 80 -5.13 23.98 -13.49
C PRO A 80 -4.44 23.36 -14.71
N THR A 81 -4.44 24.07 -15.83
CA THR A 81 -3.84 23.65 -17.10
C THR A 81 -2.31 23.66 -17.10
N ALA A 82 -1.72 24.18 -16.03
CA ALA A 82 -0.29 24.26 -15.83
C ALA A 82 0.16 23.66 -14.49
N ASN A 83 -0.60 22.71 -13.95
CA ASN A 83 -0.21 22.03 -12.72
C ASN A 83 1.05 21.17 -12.95
N LEU A 84 2.18 21.63 -12.42
CA LEU A 84 3.48 20.97 -12.57
C LEU A 84 3.55 19.63 -11.82
N PHE A 85 2.69 19.43 -10.82
CA PHE A 85 2.62 18.22 -9.99
C PHE A 85 1.65 17.17 -10.55
N ASN A 86 1.05 17.41 -11.74
CA ASN A 86 0.11 16.49 -12.37
C ASN A 86 0.23 16.55 -13.90
N THR A 87 1.46 16.44 -14.40
CA THR A 87 1.76 16.43 -15.84
C THR A 87 1.93 15.00 -16.31
N VAL A 88 1.21 14.63 -17.37
CA VAL A 88 1.28 13.28 -17.99
C VAL A 88 2.69 12.98 -18.47
N ASP A 89 3.11 11.72 -18.35
CA ASP A 89 4.43 11.23 -18.70
C ASP A 89 5.56 12.01 -17.98
N ASN A 90 5.28 12.50 -16.75
CA ASN A 90 6.24 13.22 -15.94
C ASN A 90 5.89 13.12 -14.44
N THR A 91 4.98 13.95 -13.93
CA THR A 91 4.70 14.08 -12.50
C THR A 91 3.32 13.56 -12.09
N ALA A 92 2.47 13.21 -13.05
CA ALA A 92 1.16 12.63 -12.77
C ALA A 92 1.30 11.28 -12.04
N LEU A 93 0.24 10.88 -11.34
CA LEU A 93 0.19 9.56 -10.73
C LEU A 93 0.22 8.49 -11.82
N GLU A 94 1.16 7.57 -11.73
CA GLU A 94 1.33 6.47 -12.65
C GLU A 94 1.60 5.16 -11.92
N VAL A 95 1.15 4.05 -12.53
CA VAL A 95 1.34 2.70 -12.02
C VAL A 95 2.18 1.90 -13.01
N PHE A 96 3.10 1.11 -12.47
CA PHE A 96 3.99 0.23 -13.23
C PHE A 96 3.75 -1.22 -12.85
N ASP A 97 3.90 -2.12 -13.83
CA ASP A 97 3.72 -3.56 -13.67
C ASP A 97 4.55 -4.10 -12.48
N SER A 98 5.81 -3.71 -12.43
CA SER A 98 6.75 -4.10 -11.39
C SER A 98 7.95 -3.17 -11.33
N MET A 99 8.74 -3.27 -10.26
CA MET A 99 10.02 -2.56 -10.14
C MET A 99 11.02 -2.94 -11.25
N SER A 100 11.07 -4.20 -11.65
CA SER A 100 12.05 -4.69 -12.63
C SER A 100 11.57 -4.57 -14.08
N GLY A 101 10.27 -4.70 -14.32
CA GLY A 101 9.67 -4.49 -15.63
C GLY A 101 9.61 -3.02 -16.00
N ASN A 102 9.30 -2.17 -15.04
CA ASN A 102 9.14 -0.72 -15.18
C ASN A 102 8.31 -0.35 -16.42
N THR A 103 7.30 -1.18 -16.71
CA THR A 103 6.37 -0.92 -17.80
C THR A 103 5.16 -0.21 -17.22
N GLN A 104 4.90 1.01 -17.68
CA GLN A 104 3.70 1.75 -17.32
C GLN A 104 2.47 0.96 -17.76
N VAL A 105 1.52 0.78 -16.85
CA VAL A 105 0.27 0.11 -17.18
C VAL A 105 -0.70 1.08 -17.83
N ALA A 106 -1.70 0.54 -18.52
CA ALA A 106 -2.77 1.36 -19.08
C ALA A 106 -3.48 2.18 -17.99
N ALA A 107 -4.16 3.24 -18.36
CA ALA A 107 -4.88 4.14 -17.44
C ALA A 107 -5.89 3.41 -16.53
N THR A 108 -6.34 2.22 -16.93
CA THR A 108 -7.22 1.32 -16.18
C THR A 108 -6.54 0.01 -15.78
N GLY A 109 -5.21 -0.05 -15.80
CA GLY A 109 -4.43 -1.23 -15.46
C GLY A 109 -4.04 -1.33 -14.00
N SER A 110 -3.34 -2.41 -13.65
CA SER A 110 -2.84 -2.65 -12.31
C SER A 110 -1.36 -3.05 -12.29
N GLY A 111 -0.66 -2.72 -11.22
CA GLY A 111 0.75 -3.04 -11.05
C GLY A 111 1.20 -2.98 -9.60
N SER A 112 2.48 -3.27 -9.36
CA SER A 112 3.06 -3.35 -8.01
C SER A 112 3.97 -2.18 -7.64
N CYS A 113 4.05 -1.17 -8.48
CA CYS A 113 4.72 0.10 -8.20
C CYS A 113 3.84 1.26 -8.64
N ILE A 114 3.70 2.25 -7.77
CA ILE A 114 3.01 3.50 -8.02
C ILE A 114 3.94 4.67 -7.74
N VAL A 115 3.96 5.65 -8.64
CA VAL A 115 4.65 6.93 -8.45
C VAL A 115 3.67 8.08 -8.57
N TYR A 116 3.91 9.15 -7.88
CA TYR A 116 3.08 10.35 -7.87
C TYR A 116 3.88 11.52 -7.28
N THR A 117 3.37 12.72 -7.50
CA THR A 117 3.99 13.95 -7.04
C THR A 117 2.96 14.83 -6.36
N TYR A 118 3.35 15.59 -5.36
CA TYR A 118 2.57 16.70 -4.82
C TYR A 118 3.50 17.74 -4.18
N ASP A 119 3.08 18.98 -4.20
CA ASP A 119 3.77 20.12 -3.61
C ASP A 119 3.66 20.04 -2.07
N ALA A 120 4.72 19.62 -1.41
CA ALA A 120 4.73 19.37 0.04
C ALA A 120 5.02 20.64 0.83
N ASP A 121 5.83 21.55 0.30
CA ASP A 121 6.23 22.79 0.95
C ASP A 121 5.51 24.04 0.41
N GLN A 122 4.70 23.88 -0.64
CA GLN A 122 3.82 24.88 -1.25
C GLN A 122 4.59 26.02 -1.93
N ASP A 123 5.72 25.71 -2.52
CA ASP A 123 6.54 26.68 -3.25
C ASP A 123 6.27 26.68 -4.78
N GLY A 124 5.53 25.68 -5.29
CA GLY A 124 5.15 25.54 -6.69
C GLY A 124 6.28 25.04 -7.59
N VAL A 125 7.37 24.53 -7.02
CA VAL A 125 8.51 23.97 -7.74
C VAL A 125 8.62 22.48 -7.45
N VAL A 126 8.73 21.65 -8.47
CA VAL A 126 8.88 20.21 -8.27
C VAL A 126 10.28 19.88 -7.80
N ASP A 127 10.39 19.43 -6.57
CA ASP A 127 11.62 19.00 -5.92
C ASP A 127 11.75 17.48 -5.85
N ALA A 128 12.98 16.99 -5.74
CA ALA A 128 13.26 15.56 -5.70
C ALA A 128 12.60 14.83 -4.50
N ASN A 129 12.37 15.50 -3.37
CA ASN A 129 11.69 14.98 -2.19
C ASN A 129 10.16 15.01 -2.29
N GLU A 130 9.61 15.52 -3.38
CA GLU A 130 8.19 15.54 -3.71
C GLU A 130 7.79 14.49 -4.74
N LEU A 131 8.79 13.86 -5.36
CA LEU A 131 8.64 12.71 -6.24
C LEU A 131 8.53 11.44 -5.39
N LEU A 132 7.31 11.07 -5.04
CA LEU A 132 6.98 10.03 -4.09
C LEU A 132 6.48 8.74 -4.77
N GLY A 133 6.35 7.66 -4.02
CA GLY A 133 5.83 6.41 -4.57
C GLY A 133 5.95 5.24 -3.60
N PHE A 134 5.30 4.14 -3.96
CA PHE A 134 5.37 2.87 -3.23
C PHE A 134 5.65 1.73 -4.19
N ARG A 135 6.44 0.76 -3.77
CA ARG A 135 6.72 -0.45 -4.56
C ARG A 135 6.91 -1.69 -3.69
N LEU A 136 6.74 -2.84 -4.31
CA LEU A 136 7.11 -4.12 -3.71
C LEU A 136 8.49 -4.54 -4.24
N ASN A 137 9.45 -4.74 -3.34
CA ASN A 137 10.78 -5.24 -3.66
C ASN A 137 11.14 -6.42 -2.77
N ALA A 138 11.28 -7.61 -3.36
CA ALA A 138 11.70 -8.83 -2.66
C ALA A 138 10.94 -9.12 -1.35
N GLY A 139 9.63 -8.88 -1.32
CA GLY A 139 8.79 -9.11 -0.14
C GLY A 139 8.75 -7.96 0.87
N VAL A 140 9.38 -6.84 0.54
CA VAL A 140 9.41 -5.61 1.33
C VAL A 140 8.67 -4.50 0.60
N VAL A 141 7.77 -3.80 1.30
CA VAL A 141 7.19 -2.56 0.78
C VAL A 141 8.16 -1.42 1.02
N GLN A 142 8.46 -0.68 -0.04
CA GLN A 142 9.35 0.46 -0.01
C GLN A 142 8.61 1.74 -0.40
N MET A 143 8.99 2.86 0.21
CA MET A 143 8.54 4.21 -0.16
C MET A 143 9.67 4.97 -0.85
N ARG A 144 9.38 5.64 -1.96
CA ARG A 144 10.29 6.60 -2.58
C ARG A 144 10.31 7.88 -1.76
N THR A 145 11.48 8.26 -1.29
CA THR A 145 11.70 9.47 -0.47
C THR A 145 12.44 10.57 -1.21
N VAL A 146 13.15 10.18 -2.27
CA VAL A 146 13.79 11.11 -3.20
C VAL A 146 13.66 10.51 -4.59
N GLY A 147 13.10 11.24 -5.53
CA GLY A 147 12.95 10.83 -6.92
C GLY A 147 13.97 11.45 -7.85
N ASP A 148 14.07 10.91 -9.05
CA ASP A 148 14.90 11.44 -10.13
C ASP A 148 14.15 12.54 -10.85
N ILE A 149 14.59 13.80 -10.74
CA ILE A 149 13.96 14.95 -11.41
C ILE A 149 14.08 14.84 -12.95
N ALA A 150 15.10 14.14 -13.45
CA ALA A 150 15.28 13.99 -14.89
C ALA A 150 14.38 12.87 -15.49
N ASP A 151 13.86 11.97 -14.64
CA ASP A 151 13.02 10.84 -15.01
C ASP A 151 12.04 10.55 -13.84
N PRO A 152 11.06 11.47 -13.60
CA PRO A 152 10.22 11.43 -12.41
C PRO A 152 9.24 10.27 -12.39
N ASP A 153 8.78 9.83 -13.56
CA ASP A 153 7.76 8.82 -13.82
C ASP A 153 8.31 7.39 -13.92
N THR A 154 9.33 7.07 -13.12
CA THR A 154 9.96 5.74 -13.15
C THR A 154 10.09 5.11 -11.78
N CYS A 155 9.85 3.80 -11.71
CA CYS A 155 10.13 2.99 -10.54
C CYS A 155 11.56 2.45 -10.51
N ALA A 156 12.28 2.47 -11.63
CA ALA A 156 13.54 1.74 -11.83
C ALA A 156 14.79 2.63 -11.82
N SER A 157 14.66 3.98 -11.86
CA SER A 157 15.84 4.85 -11.86
C SER A 157 16.76 4.59 -10.68
N SER A 158 18.07 4.50 -10.95
CA SER A 158 19.11 4.37 -9.93
C SER A 158 19.29 5.62 -9.07
N ASN A 159 18.76 6.77 -9.53
CA ASN A 159 18.80 8.04 -8.79
C ASN A 159 17.63 8.13 -7.77
N ASN A 160 16.64 7.24 -7.85
CA ASN A 160 15.59 7.16 -6.85
C ASN A 160 16.13 6.60 -5.53
N THR A 161 15.77 7.24 -4.42
CA THR A 161 16.03 6.70 -3.07
C THR A 161 14.77 6.07 -2.50
N TRP A 162 14.86 4.78 -2.18
CA TRP A 162 13.78 4.00 -1.62
C TRP A 162 14.10 3.58 -0.19
N THR A 163 13.12 3.71 0.70
CA THR A 163 13.25 3.34 2.12
C THR A 163 12.28 2.21 2.44
N ASP A 164 12.76 1.18 3.13
CA ASP A 164 11.95 0.06 3.55
C ASP A 164 10.93 0.49 4.60
N LEU A 165 9.66 0.13 4.39
CA LEU A 165 8.55 0.38 5.31
C LEU A 165 8.19 -0.85 6.12
N THR A 166 8.50 -2.05 5.64
CA THR A 166 8.25 -3.31 6.33
C THR A 166 9.57 -3.97 6.73
N ASP A 167 9.56 -4.62 7.89
CA ASP A 167 10.70 -5.41 8.39
C ASP A 167 10.63 -6.83 7.80
N ALA A 168 11.59 -7.16 6.92
CA ALA A 168 11.69 -8.46 6.27
C ALA A 168 11.85 -9.64 7.25
N ASP A 169 12.44 -9.40 8.42
CA ASP A 169 12.61 -10.42 9.45
C ASP A 169 11.28 -10.76 10.14
N PHE A 170 10.30 -9.87 10.07
CA PHE A 170 9.01 -10.05 10.70
C PHE A 170 7.88 -10.33 9.70
N ILE A 171 7.77 -9.55 8.59
CA ILE A 171 6.71 -9.66 7.59
C ILE A 171 7.30 -9.89 6.21
N THR A 172 6.77 -10.88 5.51
CA THR A 172 6.97 -11.05 4.07
C THR A 172 5.71 -10.62 3.35
N VAL A 173 5.78 -9.51 2.62
CA VAL A 173 4.67 -9.04 1.76
C VAL A 173 4.66 -9.87 0.49
N THR A 174 3.54 -10.55 0.24
CA THR A 174 3.37 -11.45 -0.91
C THR A 174 2.62 -10.79 -2.05
N THR A 175 1.84 -9.75 -1.74
CA THR A 175 1.02 -9.04 -2.73
C THR A 175 1.00 -7.56 -2.37
N LEU A 176 1.35 -6.73 -3.33
CA LEU A 176 1.06 -5.31 -3.35
C LEU A 176 0.57 -5.00 -4.75
N SER A 177 -0.65 -4.49 -4.87
CA SER A 177 -1.23 -4.13 -6.16
C SER A 177 -1.94 -2.79 -6.04
N PHE A 178 -1.69 -1.94 -7.02
CA PHE A 178 -2.39 -0.69 -7.26
C PHE A 178 -3.17 -0.84 -8.56
N ASP A 179 -4.49 -0.77 -8.49
CA ASP A 179 -5.39 -0.99 -9.61
C ASP A 179 -6.14 0.31 -9.93
N LEU A 180 -6.04 0.76 -11.18
CA LEU A 180 -6.65 1.99 -11.67
C LEU A 180 -7.98 1.75 -12.40
N SER A 181 -8.49 0.51 -12.46
CA SER A 181 -9.68 0.14 -13.26
C SER A 181 -10.96 0.89 -12.89
N ALA A 182 -11.02 1.48 -11.69
CA ALA A 182 -12.14 2.30 -11.25
C ALA A 182 -11.96 3.80 -11.56
N SER A 183 -10.88 4.19 -12.25
CA SER A 183 -10.67 5.55 -12.71
C SER A 183 -11.62 5.89 -13.86
N MET A 184 -11.99 7.16 -13.99
CA MET A 184 -12.89 7.65 -15.03
C MET A 184 -12.26 8.84 -15.73
N CYS A 185 -12.47 8.90 -17.03
CA CYS A 185 -12.06 10.03 -17.84
C CYS A 185 -13.27 10.61 -18.60
N LEU A 186 -13.47 11.92 -18.53
CA LEU A 186 -14.55 12.60 -19.19
C LEU A 186 -14.01 13.62 -20.20
N ASN A 187 -14.54 13.56 -21.43
CA ASN A 187 -14.42 14.67 -22.35
C ASN A 187 -15.55 15.68 -22.06
N THR A 188 -15.18 16.86 -21.58
CA THR A 188 -16.16 17.87 -21.14
C THR A 188 -16.84 18.62 -22.28
N ARG A 189 -16.39 18.41 -23.52
CA ARG A 189 -16.98 19.02 -24.72
C ARG A 189 -18.06 18.20 -25.37
N GLU A 190 -18.16 16.91 -25.04
CA GLU A 190 -19.25 16.10 -25.55
C GLU A 190 -20.60 16.54 -24.94
N PRO A 191 -21.67 16.63 -25.76
CA PRO A 191 -21.78 16.36 -27.18
C PRO A 191 -21.32 17.54 -28.06
N ASP A 192 -20.49 17.29 -29.09
CA ASP A 192 -19.95 18.30 -30.02
C ASP A 192 -20.45 18.18 -31.48
N LEU A 193 -21.31 17.22 -31.76
CA LEU A 193 -21.91 16.88 -33.07
C LEU A 193 -20.92 16.30 -34.08
N LEU A 194 -19.81 15.76 -33.60
CA LEU A 194 -18.85 15.02 -34.44
C LEU A 194 -18.88 13.54 -34.03
N ASP A 195 -18.46 12.69 -34.95
CA ASP A 195 -18.19 11.27 -34.74
C ASP A 195 -16.66 11.15 -34.51
N ASN A 196 -16.24 11.22 -33.26
CA ASN A 196 -14.82 11.34 -32.88
C ASN A 196 -14.09 10.00 -32.96
N ASP A 197 -14.79 8.88 -32.78
CA ASP A 197 -14.23 7.53 -32.84
C ASP A 197 -14.46 6.84 -34.23
N ALA A 198 -15.22 7.49 -35.12
CA ALA A 198 -15.53 7.02 -36.46
C ALA A 198 -16.30 5.68 -36.49
N ASP A 199 -17.13 5.41 -35.48
CA ASP A 199 -18.00 4.22 -35.41
C ASP A 199 -19.32 4.40 -36.21
N GLY A 200 -19.63 5.61 -36.64
CA GLY A 200 -20.82 6.01 -37.38
C GLY A 200 -21.97 6.51 -36.51
N THR A 201 -21.75 6.68 -35.22
CA THR A 201 -22.72 7.18 -34.22
C THR A 201 -22.17 8.44 -33.58
N VAL A 202 -22.77 9.57 -33.84
CA VAL A 202 -22.38 10.88 -33.32
C VAL A 202 -22.80 11.03 -31.86
N ASP A 203 -21.93 11.60 -31.01
CA ASP A 203 -22.20 11.94 -29.60
C ASP A 203 -22.68 10.75 -28.74
N ASN A 204 -22.06 9.62 -28.90
CA ASN A 204 -22.38 8.43 -28.09
C ASN A 204 -21.66 8.45 -26.72
N ALA A 205 -21.99 7.48 -25.85
CA ALA A 205 -21.40 7.41 -24.53
C ALA A 205 -19.90 7.07 -24.50
N GLU A 206 -19.43 6.40 -25.56
CA GLU A 206 -18.02 6.01 -25.72
C GLU A 206 -17.15 7.22 -26.07
N GLU A 207 -17.68 8.18 -26.83
CA GLU A 207 -16.98 9.43 -27.14
C GLU A 207 -16.83 10.35 -25.90
N ALA A 208 -17.75 10.25 -24.94
CA ALA A 208 -17.66 10.98 -23.69
C ALA A 208 -16.60 10.40 -22.72
N ASP A 209 -16.18 9.13 -22.92
CA ASP A 209 -15.13 8.47 -22.14
C ASP A 209 -13.79 8.57 -22.87
N CYS A 210 -12.90 9.39 -22.36
CA CYS A 210 -11.58 9.60 -22.98
C CYS A 210 -10.59 8.45 -22.75
N TYR A 211 -10.99 7.33 -22.18
CA TYR A 211 -10.22 6.09 -22.20
C TYR A 211 -10.58 5.19 -23.39
N ASP A 212 -11.84 5.23 -23.82
CA ASP A 212 -12.37 4.37 -24.88
C ASP A 212 -12.31 5.05 -26.26
N ALA A 213 -12.56 6.36 -26.31
CA ALA A 213 -12.44 7.14 -27.54
C ALA A 213 -10.97 7.46 -27.88
N PRO A 214 -10.63 7.61 -29.15
CA PRO A 214 -9.38 8.25 -29.53
C PRO A 214 -9.30 9.61 -28.83
N LEU A 215 -8.21 9.85 -28.13
CA LEU A 215 -8.02 11.14 -27.46
C LEU A 215 -8.26 12.27 -28.45
N PRO A 216 -8.99 13.33 -28.08
CA PRO A 216 -9.22 14.48 -28.93
C PRO A 216 -7.92 14.97 -29.54
N VAL A 217 -7.97 15.38 -30.81
CA VAL A 217 -6.77 15.81 -31.52
C VAL A 217 -6.13 17.00 -30.80
N ALA A 218 -4.82 16.94 -30.60
CA ALA A 218 -4.07 18.07 -30.02
C ALA A 218 -4.41 19.38 -30.77
N ALA A 219 -4.68 20.45 -30.02
CA ALA A 219 -5.15 21.75 -30.50
C ALA A 219 -6.66 21.83 -30.89
N SER A 220 -7.49 20.83 -30.58
CA SER A 220 -8.96 20.95 -30.70
C SER A 220 -9.52 21.94 -29.67
N GLY A 221 -8.85 22.14 -28.55
CA GLY A 221 -9.29 22.93 -27.42
C GLY A 221 -10.23 22.16 -26.49
N ASP A 222 -10.34 20.84 -26.65
CA ASP A 222 -11.14 19.96 -25.80
C ASP A 222 -10.49 19.84 -24.42
N ILE A 223 -11.35 19.81 -23.39
CA ILE A 223 -10.90 19.65 -22.01
C ILE A 223 -11.33 18.26 -21.55
N THR A 224 -10.32 17.46 -21.22
CA THR A 224 -10.56 16.15 -20.58
C THR A 224 -10.28 16.26 -19.09
N VAL A 225 -11.15 15.63 -18.29
CA VAL A 225 -11.01 15.55 -16.81
C VAL A 225 -10.94 14.10 -16.41
N GLU A 226 -9.77 13.71 -15.89
CA GLU A 226 -9.53 12.36 -15.42
C GLU A 226 -9.57 12.33 -13.89
N THR A 227 -10.54 11.58 -13.35
CA THR A 227 -10.65 11.30 -11.92
C THR A 227 -9.99 9.97 -11.64
N ARG A 228 -8.89 9.97 -10.93
CA ARG A 228 -8.13 8.76 -10.60
C ARG A 228 -8.60 8.15 -9.29
N GLN A 229 -8.93 6.86 -9.35
CA GLN A 229 -9.20 6.01 -8.20
C GLN A 229 -8.22 4.85 -8.20
N VAL A 230 -7.57 4.64 -7.06
CA VAL A 230 -6.59 3.56 -6.87
C VAL A 230 -7.15 2.57 -5.87
N ASP A 231 -7.35 1.33 -6.31
CA ASP A 231 -7.71 0.21 -5.45
C ASP A 231 -6.43 -0.50 -5.02
N ILE A 232 -6.10 -0.40 -3.72
CA ILE A 232 -4.89 -0.94 -3.15
C ILE A 232 -5.19 -2.29 -2.53
N THR A 233 -4.46 -3.33 -2.95
CA THR A 233 -4.48 -4.64 -2.32
C THR A 233 -3.12 -4.93 -1.70
N LEU A 234 -3.11 -5.21 -0.40
CA LEU A 234 -1.91 -5.52 0.36
C LEU A 234 -2.08 -6.86 1.06
N GLY A 235 -1.23 -7.83 0.77
CA GLY A 235 -1.22 -9.16 1.36
C GLY A 235 0.16 -9.57 1.86
N GLY A 236 0.23 -10.21 3.01
CA GLY A 236 1.49 -10.68 3.58
C GLY A 236 1.28 -11.73 4.66
N ASN A 237 2.38 -12.32 5.08
CA ASN A 237 2.43 -13.31 6.15
C ASN A 237 3.60 -13.04 7.08
N LEU A 238 3.57 -13.66 8.25
CA LEU A 238 4.75 -13.67 9.12
C LEU A 238 5.89 -14.44 8.46
N THR A 239 7.09 -13.90 8.48
CA THR A 239 8.29 -14.55 7.91
C THR A 239 8.59 -15.86 8.62
N ALA A 240 8.37 -15.93 9.95
CA ALA A 240 8.57 -17.13 10.74
C ALA A 240 7.41 -18.15 10.63
N ASP A 241 6.21 -17.74 10.15
CA ASP A 241 5.02 -18.59 10.05
C ASP A 241 4.16 -18.16 8.86
N ALA A 242 4.38 -18.78 7.72
CA ALA A 242 3.64 -18.52 6.49
C ALA A 242 2.14 -18.86 6.54
N PHE A 243 1.67 -19.59 7.57
CA PHE A 243 0.23 -19.87 7.75
C PHE A 243 -0.49 -18.68 8.37
N THR A 244 0.18 -17.87 9.19
CA THR A 244 -0.35 -16.63 9.72
C THR A 244 -0.23 -15.54 8.66
N ARG A 245 -1.31 -15.31 7.92
CA ARG A 245 -1.38 -14.38 6.79
C ARG A 245 -2.57 -13.43 6.92
N LEU A 246 -2.41 -12.24 6.34
CA LEU A 246 -3.43 -11.20 6.28
C LEU A 246 -3.48 -10.62 4.87
N SER A 247 -4.67 -10.27 4.41
CA SER A 247 -4.87 -9.47 3.20
C SER A 247 -5.88 -8.38 3.49
N GLN A 248 -5.59 -7.18 3.01
CA GLN A 248 -6.43 -5.99 3.14
C GLN A 248 -6.57 -5.34 1.77
N ALA A 249 -7.74 -4.75 1.51
CA ALA A 249 -7.98 -3.96 0.32
C ALA A 249 -8.65 -2.64 0.71
N GLN A 250 -8.26 -1.55 0.07
CA GLN A 250 -8.84 -0.23 0.30
C GLN A 250 -8.77 0.60 -0.98
N SER A 251 -9.87 1.31 -1.28
CA SER A 251 -9.94 2.26 -2.39
C SER A 251 -9.57 3.66 -1.91
N VAL A 252 -8.86 4.39 -2.75
CA VAL A 252 -8.55 5.80 -2.55
C VAL A 252 -8.82 6.58 -3.82
N ARG A 253 -9.65 7.62 -3.74
CA ARG A 253 -9.79 8.64 -4.79
C ARG A 253 -8.73 9.71 -4.57
N VAL A 254 -7.97 9.99 -5.62
CA VAL A 254 -7.07 11.16 -5.67
C VAL A 254 -7.92 12.42 -5.63
N ARG A 255 -7.50 13.43 -4.87
CA ARG A 255 -8.30 14.68 -4.72
C ARG A 255 -8.17 15.63 -5.89
N ASN A 256 -7.03 15.57 -6.59
CA ASN A 256 -6.71 16.49 -7.67
C ASN A 256 -6.89 15.76 -9.00
N ASP A 257 -7.98 16.08 -9.68
CA ASP A 257 -8.27 15.50 -10.98
C ASP A 257 -7.24 15.99 -12.02
N LEU A 258 -6.88 15.14 -12.97
CA LEU A 258 -5.98 15.49 -14.05
C LEU A 258 -6.78 16.16 -15.17
N VAL A 259 -6.56 17.47 -15.35
CA VAL A 259 -7.22 18.26 -16.37
C VAL A 259 -6.25 18.49 -17.53
N ARG A 260 -6.67 18.16 -18.75
CA ARG A 260 -5.87 18.38 -19.96
C ARG A 260 -6.67 19.21 -20.95
N ILE A 261 -6.02 20.21 -21.55
CA ILE A 261 -6.50 20.88 -22.75
C ILE A 261 -5.80 20.24 -23.94
N ARG A 262 -6.55 19.79 -24.91
CA ARG A 262 -6.09 19.09 -26.10
C ARG A 262 -6.02 20.01 -27.31
#